data_913a996937c13ea9d15b91f9d7a5bd18
#
_entry.id   913a996937c13ea9d15b91f9d7a5bd18
#
_cell.length_a   1.000
_cell.length_b   1.000
_cell.length_c   1.000
_cell.angle_alpha   90.00
_cell.angle_beta   90.00
_cell.angle_gamma   90.00
#
_symmetry.space_group_name_H-M   'P 1'
#
loop_
_entity.id
_entity.type
_entity.pdbx_description
1 polymer ?
#
loop_
_entity_poly.entity_id
_entity_poly.type
_entity_poly.pdbx_seq_one_letter_code
_entity_poly.pdbx_strand_id
1 'polypeptide(L)'
;MATDSAALLRERGIQVTAQRLAVLRAVSREPHITADAVAEVVRTAIGAISLQSVYDALALLVAEGLVRRIQPSGSPARFEDRVHDNHHHLICRTCGRVVDVDCAVGAAPCLTALDDQGYEIDEAEVAYWGRCPECVEQSRAASHTSQPHDARPRRHRNAGVTPPASPPAEGTRISRSNSRRSRRTRRG
;
A
#
# COMPACT_ATOMS: atom_id res chain seq x y z
N MET A 1 26.47 -6.52 12.61
CA MET A 1 26.64 -6.15 14.04
C MET A 1 25.29 -5.59 14.50
N ALA A 2 24.70 -6.13 15.57
CA ALA A 2 23.45 -5.56 16.08
C ALA A 2 23.75 -4.19 16.70
N THR A 3 23.19 -3.15 16.14
CA THR A 3 23.33 -1.78 16.69
C THR A 3 22.78 -1.77 18.10
N ASP A 4 23.52 -1.19 19.06
CA ASP A 4 23.02 -1.09 20.45
C ASP A 4 21.87 -0.09 20.51
N SER A 5 20.65 -0.62 20.50
CA SER A 5 19.42 0.18 20.57
C SER A 5 19.39 1.12 21.80
N ALA A 6 20.05 0.76 22.90
CA ALA A 6 20.12 1.63 24.08
C ALA A 6 21.09 2.79 23.87
N ALA A 7 22.19 2.57 23.15
CA ALA A 7 23.11 3.64 22.75
C ALA A 7 22.40 4.63 21.81
N LEU A 8 21.69 4.15 20.80
CA LEU A 8 20.91 5.00 19.89
C LEU A 8 19.93 5.92 20.63
N LEU A 9 19.18 5.39 21.60
CA LEU A 9 18.26 6.19 22.40
C LEU A 9 19.00 7.29 23.18
N ARG A 10 20.16 6.96 23.78
CA ARG A 10 20.94 7.96 24.54
C ARG A 10 21.53 9.05 23.64
N GLU A 11 22.03 8.70 22.47
CA GLU A 11 22.58 9.65 21.49
C GLU A 11 21.55 10.68 21.03
N ARG A 12 20.27 10.30 21.00
CA ARG A 12 19.15 11.21 20.69
C ARG A 12 18.56 11.87 21.93
N GLY A 13 19.20 11.76 23.12
CA GLY A 13 18.69 12.33 24.34
C GLY A 13 17.42 11.69 24.88
N ILE A 14 17.03 10.52 24.34
CA ILE A 14 15.81 9.82 24.73
C ILE A 14 16.08 9.00 26.00
N GLN A 15 15.25 9.19 27.01
CA GLN A 15 15.31 8.36 28.21
C GLN A 15 15.11 6.89 27.87
N VAL A 16 16.07 6.04 28.22
CA VAL A 16 16.01 4.60 28.00
C VAL A 16 15.04 3.98 28.99
N THR A 17 13.91 3.50 28.52
CA THR A 17 12.95 2.71 29.29
C THR A 17 12.81 1.31 28.67
N ALA A 18 12.37 0.33 29.48
CA ALA A 18 12.16 -1.03 28.96
C ALA A 18 11.19 -1.06 27.79
N GLN A 19 10.15 -0.22 27.80
CA GLN A 19 9.15 -0.12 26.75
C GLN A 19 9.77 0.42 25.45
N ARG A 20 10.42 1.59 25.49
CA ARG A 20 11.04 2.22 24.30
C ARG A 20 12.10 1.31 23.68
N LEU A 21 12.90 0.69 24.53
CA LEU A 21 13.93 -0.25 24.08
C LEU A 21 13.32 -1.49 23.40
N ALA A 22 12.26 -2.05 23.99
CA ALA A 22 11.59 -3.22 23.42
C ALA A 22 10.87 -2.88 22.10
N VAL A 23 10.23 -1.70 21.99
CA VAL A 23 9.60 -1.22 20.76
C VAL A 23 10.63 -1.02 19.66
N LEU A 24 11.74 -0.30 19.92
CA LEU A 24 12.80 -0.10 18.93
C LEU A 24 13.38 -1.43 18.46
N ARG A 25 13.66 -2.35 19.37
CA ARG A 25 14.16 -3.69 19.02
C ARG A 25 13.16 -4.52 18.20
N ALA A 26 11.86 -4.38 18.46
CA ALA A 26 10.83 -5.07 17.67
C ALA A 26 10.84 -4.56 16.23
N VAL A 27 10.89 -3.26 16.01
CA VAL A 27 10.98 -2.64 14.69
C VAL A 27 12.26 -3.06 13.95
N SER A 28 13.42 -3.04 14.64
CA SER A 28 14.71 -3.43 14.04
C SER A 28 14.79 -4.91 13.65
N ARG A 29 14.04 -5.78 14.33
CA ARG A 29 14.01 -7.22 14.00
C ARG A 29 13.07 -7.55 12.85
N GLU A 30 12.00 -6.81 12.72
CA GLU A 30 10.96 -7.04 11.73
C GLU A 30 10.59 -5.71 11.04
N PRO A 31 11.32 -5.31 10.00
CA PRO A 31 10.98 -4.12 9.22
C PRO A 31 9.55 -4.19 8.67
N HIS A 32 8.91 -3.04 8.54
CA HIS A 32 7.52 -2.90 8.08
C HIS A 32 6.47 -3.55 9.02
N ILE A 33 6.83 -3.72 10.30
CA ILE A 33 5.92 -4.24 11.33
C ILE A 33 4.80 -3.24 11.63
N THR A 34 3.59 -3.73 11.93
CA THR A 34 2.46 -2.89 12.38
C THR A 34 2.54 -2.62 13.88
N ALA A 35 1.86 -1.56 14.37
CA ALA A 35 1.82 -1.27 15.81
C ALA A 35 1.22 -2.42 16.65
N ASP A 36 0.21 -3.12 16.11
CA ASP A 36 -0.39 -4.28 16.77
C ASP A 36 0.62 -5.43 16.90
N ALA A 37 1.37 -5.73 15.83
CA ALA A 37 2.40 -6.75 15.87
C ALA A 37 3.56 -6.36 16.80
N VAL A 38 3.97 -5.08 16.82
CA VAL A 38 4.93 -4.57 17.83
C VAL A 38 4.41 -4.84 19.24
N ALA A 39 3.14 -4.56 19.51
CA ALA A 39 2.56 -4.81 20.83
C ALA A 39 2.65 -6.28 21.24
N GLU A 40 2.41 -7.22 20.33
CA GLU A 40 2.54 -8.67 20.58
C GLU A 40 3.98 -9.07 20.91
N VAL A 41 4.94 -8.59 20.09
CA VAL A 41 6.38 -8.85 20.32
C VAL A 41 6.83 -8.27 21.65
N VAL A 42 6.43 -7.04 21.96
CA VAL A 42 6.82 -6.37 23.21
C VAL A 42 6.20 -7.05 24.43
N ARG A 43 4.91 -7.47 24.37
CA ARG A 43 4.28 -8.23 25.45
C ARG A 43 5.03 -9.52 25.77
N THR A 44 5.53 -10.19 24.76
CA THR A 44 6.33 -11.41 24.95
C THR A 44 7.66 -11.11 25.63
N ALA A 45 8.27 -9.94 25.35
CA ALA A 45 9.60 -9.59 25.83
C ALA A 45 9.61 -8.98 27.24
N ILE A 46 8.65 -8.11 27.57
CA ILE A 46 8.65 -7.35 28.83
C ILE A 46 7.34 -7.46 29.64
N GLY A 47 6.38 -8.27 29.21
CA GLY A 47 5.08 -8.42 29.87
C GLY A 47 4.05 -7.39 29.39
N ALA A 48 3.10 -7.05 30.26
CA ALA A 48 1.95 -6.23 29.88
C ALA A 48 2.36 -4.82 29.41
N ILE A 49 1.86 -4.45 28.23
CA ILE A 49 1.95 -3.10 27.68
C ILE A 49 0.63 -2.75 27.00
N SER A 50 0.16 -1.52 27.16
CA SER A 50 -1.01 -1.04 26.42
C SER A 50 -0.66 -0.70 24.97
N LEU A 51 -1.62 -0.84 24.05
CA LEU A 51 -1.42 -0.45 22.66
C LEU A 51 -1.13 1.06 22.55
N GLN A 52 -1.75 1.89 23.42
CA GLN A 52 -1.46 3.32 23.47
C GLN A 52 0.01 3.58 23.80
N SER A 53 0.59 2.88 24.79
CA SER A 53 2.02 3.03 25.13
C SER A 53 2.94 2.62 23.97
N VAL A 54 2.53 1.66 23.14
CA VAL A 54 3.26 1.30 21.91
C VAL A 54 3.20 2.43 20.89
N TYR A 55 2.02 3.01 20.67
CA TYR A 55 1.87 4.17 19.76
C TYR A 55 2.66 5.38 20.24
N ASP A 56 2.64 5.67 21.54
CA ASP A 56 3.40 6.79 22.12
C ASP A 56 4.92 6.58 21.94
N ALA A 57 5.40 5.36 22.13
CA ALA A 57 6.81 5.03 21.90
C ALA A 57 7.18 5.12 20.41
N LEU A 58 6.34 4.58 19.50
CA LEU A 58 6.56 4.67 18.06
C LEU A 58 6.55 6.13 17.57
N ALA A 59 5.60 6.93 18.04
CA ALA A 59 5.52 8.36 17.69
C ALA A 59 6.78 9.12 18.12
N LEU A 60 7.28 8.87 19.34
CA LEU A 60 8.53 9.45 19.81
C LEU A 60 9.71 9.01 18.91
N LEU A 61 9.84 7.72 18.63
CA LEU A 61 10.95 7.21 17.81
C LEU A 61 10.92 7.76 16.37
N VAL A 62 9.73 8.00 15.82
CA VAL A 62 9.55 8.65 14.50
C VAL A 62 9.96 10.12 14.58
N ALA A 63 9.51 10.85 15.60
CA ALA A 63 9.85 12.27 15.79
C ALA A 63 11.36 12.50 15.94
N GLU A 64 12.07 11.54 16.55
CA GLU A 64 13.51 11.57 16.73
C GLU A 64 14.31 10.96 15.56
N GLY A 65 13.65 10.55 14.48
CA GLY A 65 14.27 10.00 13.29
C GLY A 65 15.01 8.67 13.50
N LEU A 66 14.57 7.87 14.47
CA LEU A 66 15.07 6.52 14.72
C LEU A 66 14.22 5.45 14.04
N VAL A 67 13.00 5.80 13.67
CA VAL A 67 12.04 4.93 13.02
C VAL A 67 11.32 5.75 11.94
N ARG A 68 11.09 5.15 10.78
CA ARG A 68 10.22 5.70 9.72
C ARG A 68 8.83 5.08 9.84
N ARG A 69 7.81 5.88 9.59
CA ARG A 69 6.42 5.43 9.47
C ARG A 69 6.01 5.44 8.01
N ILE A 70 5.60 4.29 7.50
CA ILE A 70 5.06 4.13 6.16
C ILE A 70 3.55 3.96 6.27
N GLN A 71 2.79 4.68 5.45
CA GLN A 71 1.33 4.59 5.44
C GLN A 71 0.82 4.12 4.08
N PRO A 72 0.84 2.79 3.78
CA PRO A 72 0.29 2.31 2.53
C PRO A 72 -1.22 2.58 2.45
N SER A 73 -1.70 3.08 1.32
CA SER A 73 -3.11 3.38 1.14
C SER A 73 -4.00 2.15 1.40
N GLY A 74 -4.99 2.28 2.26
CA GLY A 74 -5.92 1.19 2.61
C GLY A 74 -5.34 0.11 3.53
N SER A 75 -4.14 0.32 4.11
CA SER A 75 -3.49 -0.62 5.02
C SER A 75 -3.10 0.07 6.34
N PRO A 76 -2.89 -0.69 7.43
CA PRO A 76 -2.34 -0.14 8.65
C PRO A 76 -0.98 0.50 8.43
N ALA A 77 -0.64 1.51 9.26
CA ALA A 77 0.70 2.07 9.29
C ALA A 77 1.74 0.99 9.64
N ARG A 78 2.90 1.09 9.02
CA ARG A 78 4.04 0.21 9.23
C ARG A 78 5.24 1.00 9.68
N PHE A 79 6.16 0.36 10.36
CA PHE A 79 7.31 0.99 10.98
C PHE A 79 8.57 0.22 10.62
N GLU A 80 9.65 0.96 10.36
CA GLU A 80 10.98 0.43 10.05
C GLU A 80 12.07 1.30 10.67
N ASP A 81 13.26 0.74 10.89
CA ASP A 81 14.43 1.47 11.39
C ASP A 81 15.41 1.86 10.28
N ARG A 82 15.08 1.57 9.03
CA ARG A 82 15.82 2.03 7.87
C ARG A 82 15.45 3.49 7.57
N VAL A 83 16.26 4.40 8.12
CA VAL A 83 16.09 5.86 8.05
C VAL A 83 17.30 6.50 7.40
N HIS A 84 17.14 7.69 6.83
CA HIS A 84 18.21 8.52 6.24
C HIS A 84 18.90 7.91 5.01
N ASP A 85 18.31 6.94 4.36
CA ASP A 85 18.72 6.44 3.06
C ASP A 85 17.58 6.61 2.04
N ASN A 86 17.93 6.50 0.77
CA ASN A 86 16.97 6.68 -0.32
C ASN A 86 16.55 5.32 -0.85
N HIS A 87 15.52 4.74 -0.26
CA HIS A 87 14.89 3.51 -0.72
C HIS A 87 13.40 3.69 -0.99
N HIS A 88 12.81 2.73 -1.65
CA HIS A 88 11.41 2.70 -2.05
C HIS A 88 10.76 1.40 -1.58
N HIS A 89 9.44 1.33 -1.65
CA HIS A 89 8.68 0.18 -1.17
C HIS A 89 7.92 -0.51 -2.29
N LEU A 90 8.03 -1.84 -2.36
CA LEU A 90 7.16 -2.72 -3.14
C LEU A 90 6.03 -3.20 -2.23
N ILE A 91 4.78 -2.91 -2.60
CA ILE A 91 3.61 -3.22 -1.77
C ILE A 91 2.70 -4.19 -2.51
N CYS A 92 2.46 -5.36 -1.93
CA CYS A 92 1.54 -6.35 -2.49
C CYS A 92 0.09 -5.97 -2.17
N ARG A 93 -0.73 -5.75 -3.20
CA ARG A 93 -2.15 -5.44 -3.04
C ARG A 93 -2.98 -6.60 -2.48
N THR A 94 -2.48 -7.84 -2.58
CA THR A 94 -3.22 -9.04 -2.16
C THR A 94 -2.97 -9.37 -0.69
N CYS A 95 -1.70 -9.45 -0.26
CA CYS A 95 -1.35 -9.88 1.11
C CYS A 95 -0.80 -8.74 1.98
N GLY A 96 -0.64 -7.53 1.44
CA GLY A 96 -0.12 -6.38 2.18
C GLY A 96 1.38 -6.46 2.52
N ARG A 97 2.14 -7.45 1.98
CA ARG A 97 3.59 -7.51 2.14
C ARG A 97 4.22 -6.24 1.62
N VAL A 98 5.15 -5.68 2.39
CA VAL A 98 6.02 -4.58 1.99
C VAL A 98 7.44 -5.09 1.94
N VAL A 99 8.19 -4.66 0.93
CA VAL A 99 9.61 -5.01 0.72
C VAL A 99 10.33 -3.75 0.25
N ASP A 100 11.51 -3.51 0.80
CA ASP A 100 12.39 -2.44 0.36
C ASP A 100 13.00 -2.73 -1.00
N VAL A 101 13.15 -1.68 -1.78
CA VAL A 101 13.93 -1.68 -3.00
C VAL A 101 14.81 -0.43 -3.03
N ASP A 102 16.09 -0.62 -3.28
CA ASP A 102 17.03 0.49 -3.35
C ASP A 102 16.68 1.43 -4.52
N CYS A 103 16.91 2.71 -4.32
CA CYS A 103 16.69 3.69 -5.35
C CYS A 103 17.73 3.56 -6.47
N ALA A 104 17.27 3.44 -7.72
CA ALA A 104 18.16 3.37 -8.87
C ALA A 104 18.94 4.66 -9.12
N VAL A 105 18.44 5.81 -8.65
CA VAL A 105 19.09 7.12 -8.78
C VAL A 105 20.12 7.36 -7.67
N GLY A 106 19.87 6.83 -6.47
CA GLY A 106 20.79 6.90 -5.34
C GLY A 106 20.84 8.23 -4.59
N ALA A 107 20.23 9.30 -5.11
CA ALA A 107 20.18 10.63 -4.48
C ALA A 107 18.74 11.04 -4.18
N ALA A 108 18.51 11.72 -3.07
CA ALA A 108 17.20 12.31 -2.73
C ALA A 108 17.15 13.78 -3.16
N PRO A 109 15.97 14.30 -3.59
CA PRO A 109 14.81 13.51 -4.00
C PRO A 109 15.06 12.78 -5.32
N CYS A 110 14.65 11.52 -5.44
CA CYS A 110 14.85 10.72 -6.65
C CYS A 110 13.86 11.07 -7.79
N LEU A 111 12.84 11.86 -7.48
CA LEU A 111 11.88 12.40 -8.44
C LEU A 111 11.94 13.92 -8.39
N THR A 112 11.94 14.54 -9.58
CA THR A 112 11.87 15.99 -9.72
C THR A 112 10.45 16.38 -10.08
N ALA A 113 9.85 17.29 -9.31
CA ALA A 113 8.57 17.88 -9.67
C ALA A 113 8.73 18.75 -10.94
N LEU A 114 7.78 18.64 -11.87
CA LEU A 114 7.77 19.46 -13.06
C LEU A 114 7.54 20.95 -12.73
N ASP A 115 6.72 21.19 -11.70
CA ASP A 115 6.42 22.53 -11.16
C ASP A 115 6.39 22.37 -9.63
N ASP A 116 7.32 23.01 -8.95
CA ASP A 116 7.46 22.93 -7.50
C ASP A 116 6.56 23.94 -6.76
N GLN A 117 5.86 24.80 -7.47
CA GLN A 117 4.98 25.84 -6.89
C GLN A 117 5.70 26.72 -5.86
N GLY A 118 7.03 26.84 -5.95
CA GLY A 118 7.86 27.58 -5.02
C GLY A 118 8.18 26.85 -3.72
N TYR A 119 7.95 25.52 -3.65
CA TYR A 119 8.35 24.68 -2.52
C TYR A 119 9.81 24.28 -2.64
N GLU A 120 10.51 24.27 -1.51
CA GLU A 120 11.83 23.66 -1.37
C GLU A 120 11.61 22.16 -1.07
N ILE A 121 11.84 21.31 -2.09
CA ILE A 121 11.56 19.87 -2.02
C ILE A 121 12.80 19.15 -1.52
N ASP A 122 12.71 18.51 -0.36
CA ASP A 122 13.79 17.76 0.27
C ASP A 122 13.61 16.23 0.21
N GLU A 123 12.38 15.71 0.02
CA GLU A 123 12.09 14.28 -0.04
C GLU A 123 11.02 13.97 -1.10
N ALA A 124 11.13 12.78 -1.69
CA ALA A 124 10.09 12.17 -2.52
C ALA A 124 9.90 10.71 -2.13
N GLU A 125 8.70 10.35 -1.68
CA GLU A 125 8.35 8.96 -1.37
C GLU A 125 7.81 8.25 -2.61
N VAL A 126 8.37 7.08 -2.94
CA VAL A 126 7.92 6.24 -4.05
C VAL A 126 7.46 4.89 -3.54
N ALA A 127 6.21 4.55 -3.81
CA ALA A 127 5.65 3.24 -3.52
C ALA A 127 5.20 2.54 -4.81
N TYR A 128 5.71 1.33 -5.04
CA TYR A 128 5.31 0.47 -6.16
C TYR A 128 4.25 -0.52 -5.70
N TRP A 129 3.13 -0.55 -6.39
CA TRP A 129 2.01 -1.41 -6.06
C TRP A 129 1.87 -2.55 -7.07
N GLY A 130 1.82 -3.79 -6.57
CA GLY A 130 1.71 -4.97 -7.42
C GLY A 130 1.17 -6.19 -6.68
N ARG A 131 1.54 -7.37 -7.14
CA ARG A 131 1.33 -8.65 -6.46
C ARG A 131 2.68 -9.34 -6.29
N CYS A 132 2.96 -9.83 -5.08
CA CYS A 132 4.18 -10.58 -4.82
C CYS A 132 4.16 -11.94 -5.56
N PRO A 133 5.33 -12.57 -5.77
CA PRO A 133 5.44 -13.84 -6.49
C PRO A 133 4.49 -14.91 -5.94
N GLU A 134 4.43 -15.07 -4.64
CA GLU A 134 3.59 -16.07 -3.97
C GLU A 134 2.09 -15.84 -4.25
N CYS A 135 1.63 -14.58 -4.22
CA CYS A 135 0.23 -14.26 -4.55
C CYS A 135 -0.08 -14.44 -6.04
N VAL A 136 0.89 -14.26 -6.92
CA VAL A 136 0.74 -14.56 -8.35
C VAL A 136 0.62 -16.07 -8.56
N GLU A 137 1.49 -16.86 -7.93
CA GLU A 137 1.46 -18.33 -8.02
C GLU A 137 0.16 -18.92 -7.47
N GLN A 138 -0.29 -18.46 -6.30
CA GLN A 138 -1.57 -18.87 -5.71
C GLN A 138 -2.75 -18.59 -6.64
N SER A 139 -2.76 -17.43 -7.29
CA SER A 139 -3.81 -17.08 -8.26
C SER A 139 -3.80 -18.00 -9.48
N ARG A 140 -2.62 -18.37 -9.98
CA ARG A 140 -2.47 -19.31 -11.10
C ARG A 140 -2.93 -20.72 -10.73
N ALA A 141 -2.53 -21.20 -9.54
CA ALA A 141 -2.95 -22.50 -9.04
C ALA A 141 -4.48 -22.59 -8.88
N ALA A 142 -5.11 -21.55 -8.33
CA ALA A 142 -6.57 -21.48 -8.18
C ALA A 142 -7.29 -21.50 -9.54
N SER A 143 -6.72 -20.86 -10.56
CA SER A 143 -7.29 -20.86 -11.92
C SER A 143 -7.21 -22.23 -12.60
N HIS A 144 -6.19 -23.02 -12.29
CA HIS A 144 -6.04 -24.40 -12.84
C HIS A 144 -6.97 -25.40 -12.16
N THR A 145 -7.38 -25.19 -10.92
CA THR A 145 -8.28 -26.10 -10.20
C THR A 145 -9.75 -25.91 -10.57
N SER A 146 -10.10 -24.80 -11.25
CA SER A 146 -11.47 -24.44 -11.59
C SER A 146 -11.92 -24.87 -12.98
N GLN A 147 -11.22 -25.78 -13.67
CA GLN A 147 -11.74 -26.39 -14.90
C GLN A 147 -12.71 -27.49 -14.51
N PRO A 148 -14.02 -27.37 -14.81
CA PRO A 148 -14.96 -28.47 -14.62
C PRO A 148 -14.61 -29.55 -15.61
N HIS A 149 -14.31 -30.74 -15.11
CA HIS A 149 -14.26 -31.95 -15.92
C HIS A 149 -15.54 -32.08 -16.72
N ASP A 150 -15.38 -31.92 -18.00
CA ASP A 150 -16.14 -32.46 -19.13
C ASP A 150 -17.49 -33.09 -18.76
N ALA A 151 -18.54 -32.32 -18.81
CA ALA A 151 -19.88 -32.84 -18.94
C ALA A 151 -20.07 -33.21 -20.43
N ARG A 152 -19.88 -34.51 -20.76
CA ARG A 152 -20.26 -35.09 -22.03
C ARG A 152 -21.62 -34.55 -22.50
N PRO A 153 -21.77 -34.05 -23.72
CA PRO A 153 -23.05 -33.60 -24.22
C PRO A 153 -23.98 -34.81 -24.36
N ARG A 154 -25.04 -34.87 -23.56
CA ARG A 154 -26.16 -35.77 -23.79
C ARG A 154 -26.75 -35.39 -25.13
N ARG A 155 -26.65 -36.31 -26.12
CA ARG A 155 -27.34 -36.23 -27.39
C ARG A 155 -28.85 -36.26 -27.10
N HIS A 156 -29.50 -35.10 -27.09
CA HIS A 156 -30.95 -35.01 -27.21
C HIS A 156 -31.32 -35.10 -28.69
N ARG A 157 -32.10 -36.11 -28.99
CA ARG A 157 -32.74 -36.34 -30.29
C ARG A 157 -33.64 -35.14 -30.64
N ASN A 158 -33.50 -34.66 -31.84
CA ASN A 158 -34.33 -33.67 -32.50
C ASN A 158 -35.84 -34.02 -32.39
N ALA A 159 -36.61 -33.07 -31.92
CA ALA A 159 -38.02 -32.90 -32.32
C ALA A 159 -38.12 -31.45 -32.80
N GLY A 160 -38.53 -31.29 -34.05
CA GLY A 160 -38.56 -30.02 -34.77
C GLY A 160 -39.55 -29.02 -34.16
N VAL A 161 -39.05 -27.82 -34.00
CA VAL A 161 -39.90 -26.62 -33.76
C VAL A 161 -39.36 -25.52 -34.66
N THR A 162 -40.23 -25.07 -35.54
CA THR A 162 -40.03 -23.94 -36.48
C THR A 162 -39.93 -22.63 -35.67
N PRO A 163 -38.99 -21.72 -35.95
CA PRO A 163 -38.93 -20.43 -35.26
C PRO A 163 -39.96 -19.44 -35.83
N PRO A 164 -40.55 -18.58 -34.99
CA PRO A 164 -41.40 -17.48 -35.44
C PRO A 164 -40.57 -16.31 -35.97
N ALA A 165 -41.16 -15.57 -36.92
CA ALA A 165 -40.57 -14.45 -37.63
C ALA A 165 -40.24 -13.25 -36.73
N SER A 166 -39.13 -12.56 -37.07
CA SER A 166 -38.64 -11.34 -36.41
C SER A 166 -39.55 -10.14 -36.75
N PRO A 167 -39.78 -9.22 -35.77
CA PRO A 167 -40.42 -7.94 -36.03
C PRO A 167 -39.43 -6.88 -36.57
N PRO A 168 -39.95 -5.85 -37.29
CA PRO A 168 -39.12 -4.86 -37.96
C PRO A 168 -38.48 -3.83 -36.99
N ALA A 169 -37.31 -3.34 -37.40
CA ALA A 169 -36.54 -2.33 -36.67
C ALA A 169 -37.23 -0.95 -36.73
N GLU A 170 -37.53 -0.39 -35.56
CA GLU A 170 -37.90 1.01 -35.44
C GLU A 170 -36.68 1.90 -35.27
N GLY A 171 -36.61 2.89 -36.14
CA GLY A 171 -35.53 3.87 -36.18
C GLY A 171 -35.70 4.93 -35.07
N THR A 172 -34.68 5.07 -34.22
CA THR A 172 -34.62 6.16 -33.25
C THR A 172 -33.94 7.38 -33.87
N ARG A 173 -34.71 8.43 -34.07
CA ARG A 173 -34.29 9.77 -34.49
C ARG A 173 -33.36 10.40 -33.46
N ILE A 174 -32.19 10.80 -33.92
CA ILE A 174 -31.30 11.66 -33.14
C ILE A 174 -31.79 13.10 -33.31
N SER A 175 -32.26 13.70 -32.19
CA SER A 175 -32.57 15.13 -32.11
C SER A 175 -31.32 15.90 -31.75
N ARG A 176 -30.84 16.71 -32.68
CA ARG A 176 -29.82 17.73 -32.42
C ARG A 176 -30.52 18.98 -31.91
N SER A 177 -30.29 19.36 -30.67
CA SER A 177 -30.63 20.72 -30.18
C SER A 177 -29.38 21.58 -30.11
N ASN A 178 -29.41 22.59 -30.98
CA ASN A 178 -28.51 23.70 -31.09
C ASN A 178 -29.00 24.82 -30.17
N SER A 179 -28.17 25.39 -29.33
CA SER A 179 -28.45 26.66 -28.63
C SER A 179 -27.13 27.35 -28.31
N ARG A 180 -26.73 28.22 -29.16
CA ARG A 180 -26.61 29.71 -29.19
C ARG A 180 -26.09 30.35 -27.90
N ARG A 181 -24.87 30.85 -28.06
CA ARG A 181 -24.30 32.18 -27.69
C ARG A 181 -25.11 33.04 -26.71
N SER A 182 -24.45 33.48 -25.66
CA SER A 182 -24.57 34.86 -25.24
C SER A 182 -23.24 35.41 -24.71
N ARG A 183 -22.68 36.35 -25.43
CA ARG A 183 -21.63 37.28 -25.00
C ARG A 183 -22.31 38.34 -24.11
N ARG A 184 -21.71 38.67 -22.99
CA ARG A 184 -21.85 40.05 -22.46
C ARG A 184 -20.56 40.54 -21.82
N THR A 185 -20.08 41.59 -22.38
CA THR A 185 -19.03 42.51 -21.99
C THR A 185 -19.45 43.38 -20.79
N ARG A 186 -18.48 43.79 -20.00
CA ARG A 186 -18.16 45.15 -19.47
C ARG A 186 -17.85 45.14 -17.98
N ARG A 187 -16.64 45.56 -17.73
CA ARG A 187 -16.16 46.82 -17.12
C ARG A 187 -16.48 47.02 -15.64
N GLY A 188 -15.43 47.22 -14.88
CA GLY A 188 -15.33 47.77 -13.56
C GLY A 188 -13.93 47.48 -13.01
#